data_6902d9c021b9be3a170fecebc1080b4b
#
_entry.id   6902d9c021b9be3a170fecebc1080b4b
#
_cell.length_a   1.000
_cell.length_b   1.000
_cell.length_c   1.000
_cell.angle_alpha   90.00
_cell.angle_beta   90.00
_cell.angle_gamma   90.00
#
_symmetry.space_group_name_H-M   'P 1'
#
loop_
_entity.id
_entity.type
_entity.pdbx_description
1 polymer ?
#
loop_
_entity_poly.entity_id
_entity_poly.type
_entity_poly.pdbx_seq_one_letter_code
_entity_poly.pdbx_strand_id
1 'polypeptide(L)'
;MHKLAVSALAALAFSGLVQADARIDLGDAQRVTRLFAFPNNCHVICFRDWTLEQTVEHYLTQSVRRDGYANAQVQVSRNSDDHVQALISDVPPSYAEPLRQLLDSGELAYQGATRLNKDGKWAYDWYLFLPLGMALENRRSIELLHFPPDYSLTQAQDYLRSNTTDRWAQLLTFNGIDASQTPAYQTIVDIAPIAAPASAGKDLEGTYTYFSDYQTRMVKQMTLRQGAQPLPMVAFGAPVRSWVQQQYGPKVNVLGLVSISPQAGSQVPVLGANHPSAIWYAADKNNTGGDQDKADAAGLKMMGQDLTAACWQAGMGRNPNAGAKLTLEACATKWQVTQKKQTCELFYRTIRDMTPAQAAAKCNTGSVTRSLRDLRKPVEVEL
;
A
#
# COMPACT_ATOMS: atom_id res chain seq x y z
N MET A 1 4.40 32.43 62.31
CA MET A 1 4.40 31.20 61.52
C MET A 1 3.94 31.58 60.10
N HIS A 2 4.92 31.86 59.23
CA HIS A 2 4.64 32.25 57.84
C HIS A 2 4.88 31.00 56.96
N LYS A 3 3.81 30.56 56.29
CA LYS A 3 3.88 29.53 55.25
C LYS A 3 4.20 30.21 53.93
N LEU A 4 5.41 29.97 53.42
CA LEU A 4 5.81 30.29 52.05
C LEU A 4 5.23 29.24 51.13
N ALA A 5 4.35 29.70 50.22
CA ALA A 5 3.87 28.92 49.10
C ALA A 5 4.89 29.06 47.94
N VAL A 6 5.55 27.95 47.58
CA VAL A 6 6.40 27.88 46.39
C VAL A 6 5.54 27.47 45.23
N SER A 7 5.24 28.44 44.35
CA SER A 7 4.61 28.16 43.06
C SER A 7 5.68 27.64 42.10
N ALA A 8 5.61 26.35 41.77
CA ALA A 8 6.39 25.78 40.67
C ALA A 8 5.73 26.13 39.34
N LEU A 9 6.30 27.10 38.62
CA LEU A 9 6.01 27.30 37.20
C LEU A 9 6.60 26.12 36.42
N ALA A 10 5.77 25.22 35.97
CA ALA A 10 6.15 24.23 34.96
C ALA A 10 6.28 24.98 33.62
N ALA A 11 7.50 25.30 33.23
CA ALA A 11 7.82 25.74 31.88
C ALA A 11 7.58 24.54 30.92
N LEU A 12 6.46 24.55 30.26
CA LEU A 12 6.23 23.73 29.07
C LEU A 12 7.21 24.20 28.00
N ALA A 13 8.35 23.56 27.91
CA ALA A 13 9.22 23.67 26.76
C ALA A 13 8.48 23.04 25.56
N PHE A 14 7.77 23.85 24.82
CA PHE A 14 7.45 23.55 23.45
C PHE A 14 8.81 23.51 22.72
N SER A 15 9.40 22.34 22.61
CA SER A 15 10.42 22.09 21.59
C SER A 15 9.70 22.19 20.24
N GLY A 16 9.58 23.39 19.73
CA GLY A 16 9.29 23.60 18.32
C GLY A 16 10.33 22.80 17.55
N LEU A 17 9.90 21.73 16.91
CA LEU A 17 10.69 21.07 15.89
C LEU A 17 11.10 22.19 14.93
N VAL A 18 12.38 22.52 14.93
CA VAL A 18 12.95 23.42 13.94
C VAL A 18 12.72 22.72 12.62
N GLN A 19 11.68 23.12 11.91
CA GLN A 19 11.48 22.73 10.53
C GLN A 19 12.69 23.23 9.77
N ALA A 20 13.52 22.31 9.34
CA ALA A 20 14.72 22.58 8.57
C ALA A 20 14.51 22.00 7.16
N ASP A 21 15.33 22.43 6.23
CA ASP A 21 15.27 21.93 4.88
C ASP A 21 16.07 20.63 4.76
N ALA A 22 15.52 19.63 4.06
CA ALA A 22 16.25 18.44 3.65
C ALA A 22 16.87 18.66 2.27
N ARG A 23 18.19 18.51 2.16
CA ARG A 23 18.92 18.58 0.88
C ARG A 23 19.37 17.18 0.47
N ILE A 24 19.15 16.84 -0.80
CA ILE A 24 19.47 15.54 -1.36
C ILE A 24 20.17 15.71 -2.69
N ASP A 25 21.33 15.09 -2.83
CA ASP A 25 21.92 14.83 -4.12
C ASP A 25 21.26 13.58 -4.72
N LEU A 26 20.53 13.76 -5.81
CA LEU A 26 19.83 12.69 -6.52
C LEU A 26 20.77 11.92 -7.48
N GLY A 27 21.95 12.46 -7.72
CA GLY A 27 22.97 11.93 -8.63
C GLY A 27 23.02 12.66 -9.98
N ASP A 28 23.78 12.10 -10.91
CA ASP A 28 23.86 12.64 -12.26
C ASP A 28 22.52 12.57 -13.01
N ALA A 29 22.35 13.45 -14.00
CA ALA A 29 21.10 13.57 -14.74
C ALA A 29 20.73 12.27 -15.47
N GLN A 30 21.70 11.45 -15.89
CA GLN A 30 21.43 10.18 -16.54
C GLN A 30 20.80 9.18 -15.54
N ARG A 31 21.33 9.10 -14.32
CA ARG A 31 20.74 8.28 -13.23
C ARG A 31 19.32 8.71 -12.93
N VAL A 32 19.12 10.03 -12.74
CA VAL A 32 17.82 10.59 -12.41
C VAL A 32 16.81 10.38 -13.54
N THR A 33 17.24 10.49 -14.79
CA THR A 33 16.41 10.17 -15.95
C THR A 33 15.95 8.70 -15.91
N ARG A 34 16.85 7.77 -15.59
CA ARG A 34 16.47 6.34 -15.46
C ARG A 34 15.43 6.10 -14.39
N LEU A 35 15.50 6.84 -13.27
CA LEU A 35 14.67 6.58 -12.10
C LEU A 35 13.34 7.33 -12.11
N PHE A 36 13.29 8.53 -12.71
CA PHE A 36 12.14 9.43 -12.59
C PHE A 36 11.51 9.81 -13.93
N ALA A 37 12.26 9.89 -15.00
CA ALA A 37 11.75 10.36 -16.30
C ALA A 37 11.30 9.24 -17.23
N PHE A 38 11.18 8.01 -16.75
CA PHE A 38 10.70 6.86 -17.50
C PHE A 38 11.33 6.78 -18.89
N PRO A 39 12.58 6.30 -18.99
CA PRO A 39 13.30 6.30 -20.24
C PRO A 39 12.56 5.47 -21.29
N ASN A 40 12.47 6.00 -22.44
CA ASN A 40 12.32 5.41 -23.76
C ASN A 40 10.97 5.43 -24.47
N ASN A 41 9.82 5.63 -23.88
CA ASN A 41 8.58 5.81 -24.65
C ASN A 41 7.46 6.49 -23.87
N CYS A 42 7.79 7.56 -23.25
CA CYS A 42 6.84 8.38 -22.55
C CYS A 42 5.86 9.08 -23.47
N HIS A 43 4.98 8.33 -24.11
CA HIS A 43 3.96 8.93 -24.95
C HIS A 43 2.77 9.47 -24.17
N VAL A 44 2.62 9.12 -22.91
CA VAL A 44 1.39 9.40 -22.14
C VAL A 44 1.63 10.23 -20.89
N ILE A 45 2.77 10.08 -20.21
CA ILE A 45 2.99 10.69 -18.90
C ILE A 45 4.17 11.63 -18.89
N CYS A 46 5.09 11.48 -19.76
CA CYS A 46 6.05 12.52 -19.96
C CYS A 46 5.24 13.73 -20.35
N PHE A 47 5.12 14.57 -19.43
CA PHE A 47 4.75 15.93 -19.65
C PHE A 47 5.70 16.42 -20.76
N ARG A 48 5.27 16.26 -22.02
CA ARG A 48 6.12 16.42 -23.21
C ARG A 48 6.93 17.71 -23.20
N ASP A 49 6.46 18.66 -22.37
CA ASP A 49 7.01 19.99 -22.21
C ASP A 49 7.74 20.19 -20.88
N TRP A 50 7.85 19.17 -20.04
CA TRP A 50 8.54 19.28 -18.75
C TRP A 50 10.01 18.91 -18.87
N THR A 51 10.83 19.66 -18.15
CA THR A 51 12.23 19.29 -17.96
C THR A 51 12.33 18.09 -17.00
N LEU A 52 13.52 17.49 -16.92
CA LEU A 52 13.81 16.44 -15.94
C LEU A 52 13.54 16.95 -14.52
N GLU A 53 13.98 18.17 -14.21
CA GLU A 53 13.82 18.79 -12.91
C GLU A 53 12.33 18.94 -12.54
N GLN A 54 11.51 19.42 -13.46
CA GLN A 54 10.07 19.56 -13.25
C GLN A 54 9.39 18.22 -13.00
N THR A 55 9.78 17.18 -13.73
CA THR A 55 9.26 15.81 -13.56
C THR A 55 9.61 15.26 -12.16
N VAL A 56 10.86 15.41 -11.76
CA VAL A 56 11.34 14.98 -10.44
C VAL A 56 10.66 15.78 -9.32
N GLU A 57 10.56 17.08 -9.48
CA GLU A 57 9.91 17.99 -8.52
C GLU A 57 8.45 17.59 -8.29
N HIS A 58 7.72 17.32 -9.37
CA HIS A 58 6.34 16.87 -9.28
C HIS A 58 6.23 15.53 -8.53
N TYR A 59 7.03 14.53 -8.90
CA TYR A 59 7.04 13.24 -8.23
C TYR A 59 7.34 13.34 -6.73
N LEU A 60 8.41 14.06 -6.38
CA LEU A 60 8.80 14.24 -4.99
C LEU A 60 7.75 15.04 -4.20
N THR A 61 7.15 16.07 -4.81
CA THR A 61 6.06 16.84 -4.17
C THR A 61 4.89 15.95 -3.80
N GLN A 62 4.45 15.07 -4.71
CA GLN A 62 3.37 14.14 -4.42
C GLN A 62 3.75 13.14 -3.31
N SER A 63 4.96 12.60 -3.37
CA SER A 63 5.46 11.64 -2.38
C SER A 63 5.55 12.26 -0.98
N VAL A 64 6.13 13.44 -0.87
CA VAL A 64 6.30 14.16 0.41
C VAL A 64 4.95 14.52 1.03
N ARG A 65 4.01 14.98 0.22
CA ARG A 65 2.64 15.28 0.70
C ARG A 65 1.91 14.03 1.16
N ARG A 66 2.07 12.93 0.46
CA ARG A 66 1.53 11.64 0.85
C ARG A 66 2.14 11.12 2.14
N ASP A 67 3.41 11.42 2.38
CA ASP A 67 4.10 11.12 3.63
C ASP A 67 3.64 11.97 4.83
N GLY A 68 2.65 12.85 4.62
CA GLY A 68 2.03 13.64 5.67
C GLY A 68 2.54 15.07 5.81
N TYR A 69 3.48 15.48 4.97
CA TYR A 69 4.03 16.86 4.95
C TYR A 69 3.27 17.71 3.93
N ALA A 70 2.01 18.02 4.24
CA ALA A 70 1.09 18.69 3.31
C ALA A 70 1.58 20.06 2.82
N ASN A 71 2.36 20.77 3.63
CA ASN A 71 2.87 22.10 3.34
C ASN A 71 4.29 22.08 2.73
N ALA A 72 4.93 20.92 2.65
CA ALA A 72 6.27 20.81 2.11
C ALA A 72 6.35 21.32 0.67
N GLN A 73 7.43 22.04 0.39
CA GLN A 73 7.77 22.52 -0.95
C GLN A 73 9.02 21.81 -1.42
N VAL A 74 9.02 21.39 -2.65
CA VAL A 74 10.14 20.75 -3.30
C VAL A 74 10.66 21.68 -4.39
N GLN A 75 11.96 21.86 -4.44
CA GLN A 75 12.66 22.56 -5.51
C GLN A 75 13.75 21.63 -6.05
N VAL A 76 13.76 21.43 -7.35
CA VAL A 76 14.76 20.60 -8.02
C VAL A 76 15.61 21.48 -8.93
N SER A 77 16.93 21.31 -8.85
CA SER A 77 17.89 22.06 -9.65
C SER A 77 18.99 21.13 -10.15
N ARG A 78 19.67 21.56 -11.19
CA ARG A 78 20.86 20.91 -11.74
C ARG A 78 22.04 21.84 -11.60
N ASN A 79 23.17 21.35 -11.11
CA ASN A 79 24.38 22.11 -11.00
C ASN A 79 25.24 22.04 -12.29
N SER A 80 26.39 22.75 -12.29
CA SER A 80 27.33 22.78 -13.43
C SER A 80 27.91 21.42 -13.79
N ASP A 81 27.94 20.48 -12.85
CA ASP A 81 28.50 19.12 -13.00
C ASP A 81 27.46 18.10 -13.41
N ASP A 82 26.29 18.58 -13.90
CA ASP A 82 25.14 17.79 -14.33
C ASP A 82 24.50 16.94 -13.21
N HIS A 83 24.74 17.26 -11.94
CA HIS A 83 24.09 16.65 -10.81
C HIS A 83 22.75 17.31 -10.49
N VAL A 84 21.73 16.50 -10.31
CA VAL A 84 20.38 16.91 -9.92
C VAL A 84 20.27 16.89 -8.40
N GLN A 85 19.79 17.97 -7.84
CA GLN A 85 19.63 18.16 -6.40
C GLN A 85 18.21 18.54 -6.07
N ALA A 86 17.69 18.04 -4.96
CA ALA A 86 16.41 18.43 -4.41
C ALA A 86 16.58 19.14 -3.06
N LEU A 87 15.86 20.23 -2.88
CA LEU A 87 15.65 20.92 -1.62
C LEU A 87 14.18 20.75 -1.23
N ILE A 88 13.93 20.18 -0.06
CA ILE A 88 12.59 19.95 0.46
C ILE A 88 12.44 20.73 1.75
N SER A 89 11.60 21.76 1.74
CA SER A 89 11.31 22.61 2.89
C SER A 89 10.19 22.01 3.74
N ASP A 90 10.14 22.43 5.01
CA ASP A 90 9.12 22.00 5.98
C ASP A 90 9.09 20.48 6.27
N VAL A 91 10.26 19.84 6.18
CA VAL A 91 10.48 18.43 6.58
C VAL A 91 11.68 18.34 7.51
N PRO A 92 11.78 17.31 8.37
CA PRO A 92 12.98 17.11 9.16
C PRO A 92 14.18 16.77 8.27
N PRO A 93 15.41 17.17 8.61
CA PRO A 93 16.62 16.83 7.84
C PRO A 93 16.81 15.32 7.67
N SER A 94 16.34 14.51 8.61
CA SER A 94 16.33 13.05 8.54
C SER A 94 15.52 12.49 7.38
N TYR A 95 14.63 13.28 6.78
CA TYR A 95 13.82 12.88 5.62
C TYR A 95 14.67 12.57 4.37
N ALA A 96 15.89 13.14 4.28
CA ALA A 96 16.82 12.88 3.18
C ALA A 96 17.23 11.40 3.08
N GLU A 97 17.37 10.70 4.21
CA GLU A 97 17.82 9.30 4.23
C GLU A 97 16.83 8.32 3.60
N PRO A 98 15.54 8.33 3.95
CA PRO A 98 14.54 7.52 3.26
C PRO A 98 14.49 7.74 1.74
N LEU A 99 14.63 8.98 1.28
CA LEU A 99 14.67 9.28 -0.15
C LEU A 99 15.91 8.71 -0.84
N ARG A 100 17.08 8.77 -0.19
CA ARG A 100 18.31 8.15 -0.71
C ARG A 100 18.15 6.63 -0.82
N GLN A 101 17.56 5.99 0.20
CA GLN A 101 17.25 4.56 0.16
C GLN A 101 16.28 4.21 -0.97
N LEU A 102 15.32 5.09 -1.26
CA LEU A 102 14.42 4.93 -2.40
C LEU A 102 15.16 4.94 -3.72
N LEU A 103 16.07 5.91 -3.92
CA LEU A 103 16.92 5.98 -5.12
C LEU A 103 17.78 4.72 -5.31
N ASP A 104 18.44 4.28 -4.25
CA ASP A 104 19.27 3.08 -4.30
C ASP A 104 18.43 1.81 -4.61
N SER A 105 17.22 1.75 -4.10
CA SER A 105 16.28 0.67 -4.41
C SER A 105 15.76 0.77 -5.84
N GLY A 106 15.56 2.00 -6.35
CA GLY A 106 15.18 2.26 -7.73
C GLY A 106 16.22 1.75 -8.73
N GLU A 107 17.51 1.86 -8.43
CA GLU A 107 18.57 1.28 -9.28
C GLU A 107 18.42 -0.25 -9.41
N LEU A 108 18.14 -0.95 -8.31
CA LEU A 108 17.91 -2.40 -8.35
C LEU A 108 16.67 -2.77 -9.17
N ALA A 109 15.60 -1.98 -9.01
CA ALA A 109 14.38 -2.16 -9.80
C ALA A 109 14.62 -1.91 -11.29
N TYR A 110 15.39 -0.87 -11.64
CA TYR A 110 15.78 -0.58 -13.02
C TYR A 110 16.61 -1.73 -13.64
N GLN A 111 17.57 -2.26 -12.89
CA GLN A 111 18.36 -3.42 -13.33
C GLN A 111 17.48 -4.66 -13.57
N GLY A 112 16.48 -4.89 -12.70
CA GLY A 112 15.50 -5.96 -12.88
C GLY A 112 14.66 -5.78 -14.15
N ALA A 113 14.14 -4.59 -14.38
CA ALA A 113 13.37 -4.25 -15.56
C ALA A 113 14.20 -4.36 -16.86
N THR A 114 15.46 -3.95 -16.82
CA THR A 114 16.38 -4.09 -17.96
C THR A 114 16.64 -5.57 -18.30
N ARG A 115 16.83 -6.42 -17.29
CA ARG A 115 16.98 -7.87 -17.49
C ARG A 115 15.72 -8.47 -18.13
N LEU A 116 14.54 -8.11 -17.60
CA LEU A 116 13.26 -8.56 -18.13
C LEU A 116 13.10 -8.23 -19.61
N ASN A 117 13.38 -6.98 -20.01
CA ASN A 117 13.31 -6.55 -21.40
C ASN A 117 14.36 -7.25 -22.27
N LYS A 118 15.60 -7.37 -21.81
CA LYS A 118 16.68 -8.03 -22.55
C LYS A 118 16.37 -9.50 -22.86
N ASP A 119 15.69 -10.16 -21.94
CA ASP A 119 15.30 -11.57 -22.13
C ASP A 119 14.08 -11.74 -23.04
N GLY A 120 13.52 -10.64 -23.59
CA GLY A 120 12.35 -10.65 -24.48
C GLY A 120 11.07 -11.14 -23.82
N LYS A 121 10.99 -11.15 -22.49
CA LYS A 121 9.85 -11.66 -21.72
C LYS A 121 8.77 -10.62 -21.49
N TRP A 122 9.04 -9.40 -21.89
CA TRP A 122 8.12 -8.28 -21.72
C TRP A 122 7.75 -7.72 -23.10
N ALA A 123 6.50 -7.88 -23.48
CA ALA A 123 5.99 -7.45 -24.79
C ALA A 123 5.42 -6.03 -24.79
N TYR A 124 5.42 -5.36 -23.62
CA TYR A 124 4.82 -4.03 -23.45
C TYR A 124 5.92 -3.00 -23.13
N ASP A 125 5.64 -1.73 -23.43
CA ASP A 125 6.43 -0.64 -22.88
C ASP A 125 6.27 -0.65 -21.35
N TRP A 126 7.39 -0.59 -20.64
CA TRP A 126 7.42 -0.63 -19.19
C TRP A 126 7.88 0.71 -18.61
N TYR A 127 7.33 1.02 -17.46
CA TYR A 127 7.69 2.21 -16.70
C TYR A 127 8.02 1.79 -15.26
N LEU A 128 9.18 2.21 -14.78
CA LEU A 128 9.57 1.97 -13.40
C LEU A 128 8.64 2.76 -12.48
N PHE A 129 8.09 2.09 -11.47
CA PHE A 129 7.20 2.69 -10.50
C PHE A 129 7.75 2.44 -9.10
N LEU A 130 8.32 3.48 -8.49
CA LEU A 130 8.91 3.36 -7.17
C LEU A 130 7.84 3.37 -6.08
N PRO A 131 8.07 2.70 -4.93
CA PRO A 131 7.07 2.54 -3.89
C PRO A 131 6.69 3.87 -3.25
N LEU A 132 5.42 3.98 -2.92
CA LEU A 132 4.82 5.12 -2.24
C LEU A 132 4.89 4.93 -0.73
N GLY A 133 5.07 6.03 -0.01
CA GLY A 133 5.10 6.04 1.44
C GLY A 133 6.35 5.39 2.05
N MET A 134 7.40 5.14 1.25
CA MET A 134 8.64 4.59 1.77
C MET A 134 9.30 5.51 2.80
N ALA A 135 9.24 6.81 2.54
CA ALA A 135 9.82 7.83 3.39
C ALA A 135 8.92 8.22 4.58
N LEU A 136 7.73 7.61 4.70
CA LEU A 136 6.75 7.95 5.72
C LEU A 136 7.28 7.59 7.12
N GLU A 137 7.58 8.57 7.93
CA GLU A 137 8.10 8.35 9.29
C GLU A 137 7.07 7.70 10.21
N ASN A 138 5.79 7.98 10.00
CA ASN A 138 4.69 7.51 10.80
C ASN A 138 3.98 6.28 10.23
N ARG A 139 4.57 5.59 9.25
CA ARG A 139 3.96 4.40 8.64
C ARG A 139 3.54 3.37 9.69
N ARG A 140 2.40 2.74 9.46
CA ARG A 140 1.74 1.84 10.39
C ARG A 140 1.68 0.40 9.92
N SER A 141 1.69 0.19 8.60
CA SER A 141 1.69 -1.13 7.98
C SER A 141 2.26 -1.05 6.56
N ILE A 142 2.49 -2.20 5.96
CA ILE A 142 3.00 -2.34 4.60
C ILE A 142 1.99 -3.15 3.80
N GLU A 143 1.74 -2.70 2.57
CA GLU A 143 0.90 -3.37 1.59
C GLU A 143 1.78 -3.92 0.48
N LEU A 144 1.79 -5.25 0.32
CA LEU A 144 2.41 -5.89 -0.82
C LEU A 144 1.37 -6.04 -1.93
N LEU A 145 1.62 -5.40 -3.06
CA LEU A 145 0.79 -5.47 -4.25
C LEU A 145 1.53 -6.15 -5.41
N HIS A 146 0.81 -6.42 -6.49
CA HIS A 146 1.34 -7.17 -7.62
C HIS A 146 2.20 -6.30 -8.53
N PHE A 147 1.58 -5.30 -9.15
CA PHE A 147 2.20 -4.28 -9.98
C PHE A 147 1.26 -3.08 -10.13
N PRO A 148 1.79 -1.87 -10.35
CA PRO A 148 0.96 -0.70 -10.62
C PRO A 148 0.35 -0.79 -12.02
N PRO A 149 -0.95 -0.49 -12.19
CA PRO A 149 -1.58 -0.46 -13.50
C PRO A 149 -1.09 0.75 -14.32
N ASP A 150 -1.00 0.59 -15.65
CA ASP A 150 -0.53 1.61 -16.57
C ASP A 150 -1.38 2.90 -16.55
N TYR A 151 -2.69 2.79 -16.33
CA TYR A 151 -3.56 3.96 -16.21
C TYR A 151 -3.22 4.86 -15.02
N SER A 152 -2.57 4.33 -13.98
CA SER A 152 -2.05 5.14 -12.87
C SER A 152 -1.08 6.21 -13.34
N LEU A 153 -0.52 6.01 -14.51
CA LEU A 153 0.43 6.89 -15.13
C LEU A 153 -0.22 7.93 -16.03
N THR A 154 -1.41 7.68 -16.57
CA THR A 154 -2.11 8.61 -17.48
C THR A 154 -2.76 9.78 -16.78
N GLN A 155 -2.94 9.68 -15.45
CA GLN A 155 -3.54 10.70 -14.61
C GLN A 155 -2.45 11.39 -13.79
N ALA A 156 -1.74 12.30 -14.41
CA ALA A 156 -0.58 12.99 -13.85
C ALA A 156 -0.80 13.63 -12.47
N GLN A 157 -2.05 13.96 -12.14
CA GLN A 157 -2.42 14.52 -10.84
C GLN A 157 -2.70 13.45 -9.78
N ASP A 158 -3.01 12.21 -10.21
CA ASP A 158 -3.51 11.14 -9.35
C ASP A 158 -2.78 9.80 -9.51
N TYR A 159 -1.55 9.78 -10.07
CA TYR A 159 -0.82 8.52 -10.27
C TYR A 159 -0.55 7.76 -8.96
N LEU A 160 -0.69 8.41 -7.81
CA LEU A 160 -0.64 7.80 -6.48
C LEU A 160 -1.98 7.21 -6.04
N ARG A 161 -3.05 7.42 -6.80
CA ARG A 161 -4.40 6.95 -6.51
C ARG A 161 -4.84 5.95 -7.57
N SER A 162 -5.49 4.90 -7.12
CA SER A 162 -6.09 3.90 -7.99
C SER A 162 -7.38 3.38 -7.35
N ASN A 163 -8.26 2.79 -8.15
CA ASN A 163 -9.46 2.13 -7.62
C ASN A 163 -9.11 1.10 -6.53
N THR A 164 -7.95 0.47 -6.62
CA THR A 164 -7.43 -0.49 -5.63
C THR A 164 -7.11 0.18 -4.31
N THR A 165 -6.28 1.23 -4.34
CA THR A 165 -5.83 1.95 -3.14
C THR A 165 -6.95 2.73 -2.49
N ASP A 166 -7.79 3.41 -3.29
CA ASP A 166 -8.93 4.18 -2.77
C ASP A 166 -9.97 3.28 -2.10
N ARG A 167 -10.25 2.11 -2.71
CA ARG A 167 -11.14 1.15 -2.07
C ARG A 167 -10.57 0.65 -0.74
N TRP A 168 -9.29 0.33 -0.69
CA TRP A 168 -8.68 -0.14 0.54
C TRP A 168 -8.66 0.94 1.62
N ALA A 169 -8.40 2.20 1.27
CA ALA A 169 -8.53 3.34 2.16
C ALA A 169 -9.94 3.44 2.76
N GLN A 170 -11.00 3.22 1.96
CA GLN A 170 -12.38 3.17 2.47
C GLN A 170 -12.57 2.03 3.48
N LEU A 171 -12.03 0.84 3.23
CA LEU A 171 -12.12 -0.27 4.18
C LEU A 171 -11.39 0.02 5.49
N LEU A 172 -10.27 0.71 5.44
CA LEU A 172 -9.56 1.21 6.63
C LEU A 172 -10.41 2.24 7.40
N THR A 173 -11.09 3.16 6.69
CA THR A 173 -11.97 4.15 7.35
C THR A 173 -13.18 3.50 8.01
N PHE A 174 -13.78 2.46 7.43
CA PHE A 174 -14.82 1.65 8.08
C PHE A 174 -14.31 0.95 9.35
N ASN A 175 -13.01 0.77 9.48
CA ASN A 175 -12.34 0.24 10.65
C ASN A 175 -11.76 1.33 11.58
N GLY A 176 -12.18 2.57 11.42
CA GLY A 176 -11.91 3.69 12.32
C GLY A 176 -10.53 4.33 12.12
N ILE A 177 -9.95 4.20 10.93
CA ILE A 177 -8.79 5.00 10.53
C ILE A 177 -9.30 6.29 9.90
N ASP A 178 -8.83 7.43 10.39
CA ASP A 178 -9.14 8.71 9.77
C ASP A 178 -8.63 8.75 8.32
N ALA A 179 -9.40 9.35 7.42
CA ALA A 179 -9.04 9.41 6.00
C ALA A 179 -7.67 10.07 5.78
N SER A 180 -7.31 11.06 6.57
CA SER A 180 -6.00 11.72 6.52
C SER A 180 -4.84 10.82 6.98
N GLN A 181 -5.12 9.76 7.73
CA GLN A 181 -4.14 8.82 8.25
C GLN A 181 -4.00 7.56 7.38
N THR A 182 -4.90 7.33 6.42
CA THR A 182 -4.84 6.13 5.57
C THR A 182 -3.51 5.98 4.82
N PRO A 183 -2.82 7.05 4.36
CA PRO A 183 -1.51 6.91 3.73
C PRO A 183 -0.47 6.22 4.62
N ALA A 184 -0.50 6.43 5.94
CA ALA A 184 0.40 5.77 6.88
C ALA A 184 0.19 4.25 6.97
N TYR A 185 -0.99 3.77 6.60
CA TYR A 185 -1.33 2.34 6.54
C TYR A 185 -1.10 1.74 5.16
N GLN A 186 -1.02 2.56 4.12
CA GLN A 186 -0.88 2.16 2.73
C GLN A 186 0.53 2.42 2.20
N THR A 187 1.56 1.99 2.93
CA THR A 187 2.92 1.97 2.40
C THR A 187 3.04 0.80 1.43
N ILE A 188 3.00 1.10 0.13
CA ILE A 188 2.86 0.11 -0.93
C ILE A 188 4.23 -0.33 -1.44
N VAL A 189 4.40 -1.64 -1.57
CA VAL A 189 5.52 -2.28 -2.29
C VAL A 189 4.93 -3.22 -3.35
N ASP A 190 5.17 -2.91 -4.60
CA ASP A 190 4.81 -3.80 -5.70
C ASP A 190 5.88 -4.88 -5.89
N ILE A 191 5.47 -6.14 -6.05
CA ILE A 191 6.43 -7.24 -6.30
C ILE A 191 7.02 -7.17 -7.71
N ALA A 192 6.36 -6.48 -8.64
CA ALA A 192 6.91 -6.02 -9.90
C ALA A 192 6.74 -4.49 -9.98
N PRO A 193 7.78 -3.70 -9.72
CA PRO A 193 7.67 -2.23 -9.63
C PRO A 193 7.69 -1.59 -11.03
N ILE A 194 6.92 -2.13 -11.94
CA ILE A 194 6.73 -1.64 -13.31
C ILE A 194 5.26 -1.46 -13.61
N ALA A 195 4.89 -0.29 -14.12
CA ALA A 195 3.53 -0.04 -14.53
C ALA A 195 3.22 -0.76 -15.84
N ALA A 196 2.10 -1.46 -15.85
CA ALA A 196 1.72 -2.33 -16.95
C ALA A 196 0.19 -2.38 -17.13
N PRO A 197 -0.32 -2.72 -18.32
CA PRO A 197 -1.74 -2.97 -18.51
C PRO A 197 -2.22 -4.12 -17.63
N ALA A 198 -3.46 -4.05 -17.18
CA ALA A 198 -4.04 -5.07 -16.28
C ALA A 198 -3.97 -6.50 -16.87
N SER A 199 -3.99 -6.62 -18.22
CA SER A 199 -3.82 -7.89 -18.94
C SER A 199 -2.44 -8.52 -18.79
N ALA A 200 -1.42 -7.73 -18.45
CA ALA A 200 -0.04 -8.18 -18.34
C ALA A 200 0.24 -9.08 -17.13
N GLY A 201 -0.72 -9.21 -16.18
CA GLY A 201 -0.52 -9.95 -14.94
C GLY A 201 -0.04 -11.38 -15.13
N LYS A 202 -0.51 -12.08 -16.17
CA LYS A 202 -0.06 -13.45 -16.49
C LYS A 202 1.35 -13.48 -17.06
N ASP A 203 1.72 -12.48 -17.84
CA ASP A 203 3.05 -12.39 -18.48
C ASP A 203 4.14 -12.07 -17.45
N LEU A 204 3.76 -11.41 -16.34
CA LEU A 204 4.65 -11.15 -15.21
C LEU A 204 4.88 -12.40 -14.34
N GLU A 205 3.98 -13.39 -14.42
CA GLU A 205 4.08 -14.59 -13.60
C GLU A 205 5.40 -15.33 -13.91
N GLY A 206 6.17 -15.62 -12.88
CA GLY A 206 7.50 -16.22 -13.01
C GLY A 206 8.65 -15.24 -13.33
N THR A 207 8.38 -13.97 -13.55
CA THR A 207 9.42 -12.96 -13.80
C THR A 207 9.85 -12.19 -12.56
N TYR A 208 9.19 -12.38 -11.43
CA TYR A 208 9.49 -11.68 -10.17
C TYR A 208 10.92 -11.88 -9.66
N THR A 209 11.58 -12.96 -10.07
CA THR A 209 12.99 -13.21 -9.75
C THR A 209 13.92 -12.12 -10.28
N TYR A 210 13.53 -11.43 -11.36
CA TYR A 210 14.31 -10.29 -11.88
C TYR A 210 14.31 -9.10 -10.91
N PHE A 211 13.32 -9.02 -10.04
CA PHE A 211 13.18 -7.95 -9.06
C PHE A 211 13.52 -8.39 -7.62
N SER A 212 14.03 -9.60 -7.42
CA SER A 212 14.24 -10.17 -6.08
C SER A 212 15.09 -9.30 -5.16
N ASP A 213 16.17 -8.72 -5.67
CA ASP A 213 17.05 -7.85 -4.89
C ASP A 213 16.34 -6.57 -4.44
N TYR A 214 15.57 -5.96 -5.35
CA TYR A 214 14.74 -4.80 -5.04
C TYR A 214 13.71 -5.12 -3.97
N GLN A 215 12.90 -6.15 -4.18
CA GLN A 215 11.80 -6.53 -3.29
C GLN A 215 12.31 -6.89 -1.90
N THR A 216 13.33 -7.73 -1.81
CA THR A 216 13.92 -8.14 -0.53
C THR A 216 14.46 -6.94 0.23
N ARG A 217 15.16 -6.04 -0.48
CA ARG A 217 15.68 -4.82 0.13
C ARG A 217 14.56 -3.91 0.63
N MET A 218 13.51 -3.71 -0.18
CA MET A 218 12.37 -2.86 0.20
C MET A 218 11.65 -3.41 1.43
N VAL A 219 11.30 -4.70 1.43
CA VAL A 219 10.66 -5.35 2.57
C VAL A 219 11.54 -5.22 3.82
N LYS A 220 12.83 -5.48 3.72
CA LYS A 220 13.77 -5.35 4.84
C LYS A 220 13.82 -3.93 5.39
N GLN A 221 13.89 -2.92 4.53
CA GLN A 221 13.97 -1.52 4.95
C GLN A 221 12.67 -1.01 5.58
N MET A 222 11.53 -1.45 5.05
CA MET A 222 10.23 -0.96 5.49
C MET A 222 9.66 -1.68 6.70
N THR A 223 10.01 -2.95 6.93
CA THR A 223 9.46 -3.75 8.04
C THR A 223 9.98 -3.32 9.40
N LEU A 224 11.12 -2.65 9.46
CA LEU A 224 11.72 -2.22 10.70
C LEU A 224 11.55 -0.72 10.89
N ARG A 225 11.03 -0.34 12.05
CA ARG A 225 11.09 1.03 12.55
C ARG A 225 12.27 1.12 13.51
N GLN A 226 13.01 2.21 13.45
CA GLN A 226 14.10 2.46 14.41
C GLN A 226 13.57 2.34 15.86
N GLY A 227 14.08 1.37 16.60
CA GLY A 227 13.72 1.12 18.01
C GLY A 227 12.28 0.64 18.27
N ALA A 228 11.53 0.22 17.23
CA ALA A 228 10.14 -0.22 17.36
C ALA A 228 9.91 -1.65 16.86
N GLN A 229 8.73 -2.19 17.17
CA GLN A 229 8.28 -3.48 16.64
C GLN A 229 8.17 -3.45 15.10
N PRO A 230 8.40 -4.59 14.44
CA PRO A 230 8.23 -4.71 13.00
C PRO A 230 6.82 -4.32 12.55
N LEU A 231 6.72 -3.66 11.40
CA LEU A 231 5.44 -3.26 10.83
C LEU A 231 4.69 -4.50 10.30
N PRO A 232 3.38 -4.61 10.58
CA PRO A 232 2.57 -5.66 10.00
C PRO A 232 2.44 -5.49 8.48
N MET A 233 2.34 -6.61 7.77
CA MET A 233 2.21 -6.62 6.31
C MET A 233 0.90 -7.26 5.88
N VAL A 234 0.33 -6.76 4.77
CA VAL A 234 -0.80 -7.37 4.08
C VAL A 234 -0.36 -7.78 2.67
N ALA A 235 -0.51 -9.06 2.35
CA ALA A 235 -0.15 -9.61 1.04
C ALA A 235 -1.40 -9.79 0.17
N PHE A 236 -1.55 -8.95 -0.86
CA PHE A 236 -2.75 -8.86 -1.68
C PHE A 236 -2.70 -9.74 -2.93
N GLY A 237 -3.70 -10.60 -3.07
CA GLY A 237 -3.86 -11.43 -4.27
C GLY A 237 -2.96 -12.67 -4.30
N ALA A 238 -3.28 -13.61 -5.17
CA ALA A 238 -2.58 -14.89 -5.27
C ALA A 238 -1.10 -14.74 -5.67
N PRO A 239 -0.73 -13.91 -6.66
CA PRO A 239 0.68 -13.75 -7.06
C PRO A 239 1.56 -13.29 -5.92
N VAL A 240 1.09 -12.31 -5.14
CA VAL A 240 1.85 -11.75 -4.00
C VAL A 240 2.00 -12.77 -2.87
N ARG A 241 0.92 -13.51 -2.55
CA ARG A 241 0.99 -14.57 -1.54
C ARG A 241 1.95 -15.69 -1.95
N SER A 242 1.95 -16.07 -3.22
CA SER A 242 2.91 -17.04 -3.77
C SER A 242 4.34 -16.52 -3.69
N TRP A 243 4.56 -15.24 -3.98
CA TRP A 243 5.86 -14.61 -3.84
C TRP A 243 6.34 -14.63 -2.37
N VAL A 244 5.49 -14.29 -1.40
CA VAL A 244 5.84 -14.38 0.04
C VAL A 244 6.26 -15.81 0.40
N GLN A 245 5.53 -16.82 -0.08
CA GLN A 245 5.90 -18.23 0.15
C GLN A 245 7.25 -18.58 -0.48
N GLN A 246 7.51 -18.14 -1.69
CA GLN A 246 8.78 -18.41 -2.39
C GLN A 246 9.97 -17.76 -1.70
N GLN A 247 9.81 -16.51 -1.20
CA GLN A 247 10.91 -15.76 -0.60
C GLN A 247 11.17 -16.13 0.86
N TYR A 248 10.11 -16.48 1.62
CA TYR A 248 10.20 -16.63 3.07
C TYR A 248 9.76 -18.00 3.61
N GLY A 249 9.20 -18.86 2.76
CA GLY A 249 8.84 -20.26 3.09
C GLY A 249 7.37 -20.47 3.48
N PRO A 250 6.75 -19.70 4.39
CA PRO A 250 5.38 -19.98 4.82
C PRO A 250 4.35 -19.77 3.71
N LYS A 251 3.42 -20.73 3.57
CA LYS A 251 2.26 -20.59 2.67
C LYS A 251 1.26 -19.59 3.23
N VAL A 252 0.87 -18.62 2.42
CA VAL A 252 -0.07 -17.56 2.80
C VAL A 252 -1.41 -17.77 2.09
N ASN A 253 -2.46 -18.08 2.84
CA ASN A 253 -3.83 -18.17 2.35
C ASN A 253 -4.60 -16.85 2.57
N VAL A 254 -5.79 -16.70 1.99
CA VAL A 254 -6.67 -15.57 2.30
C VAL A 254 -7.08 -15.65 3.77
N LEU A 255 -6.88 -14.58 4.53
CA LEU A 255 -6.99 -14.50 5.99
C LEU A 255 -6.05 -15.48 6.73
N GLY A 256 -5.08 -16.09 6.03
CA GLY A 256 -3.99 -16.83 6.65
C GLY A 256 -2.97 -15.84 7.23
N LEU A 257 -2.65 -16.02 8.50
CA LEU A 257 -1.65 -15.25 9.23
C LEU A 257 -0.37 -16.07 9.36
N VAL A 258 0.73 -15.54 8.86
CA VAL A 258 2.06 -16.15 8.96
C VAL A 258 3.06 -15.17 9.56
N SER A 259 4.20 -15.66 9.97
CA SER A 259 5.35 -14.82 10.37
C SER A 259 6.50 -15.03 9.42
N ILE A 260 7.10 -13.94 8.94
CA ILE A 260 8.30 -13.97 8.09
C ILE A 260 9.47 -13.30 8.81
N SER A 261 10.68 -13.62 8.37
CA SER A 261 11.92 -13.05 8.91
C SER A 261 12.71 -12.34 7.81
N PRO A 262 12.38 -11.07 7.47
CA PRO A 262 13.08 -10.32 6.44
C PRO A 262 14.57 -10.09 6.75
N GLN A 263 14.92 -10.16 8.02
CA GLN A 263 16.31 -10.18 8.49
C GLN A 263 16.43 -11.05 9.75
N ALA A 264 17.65 -11.46 10.06
CA ALA A 264 17.92 -12.29 11.24
C ALA A 264 17.37 -11.64 12.52
N GLY A 265 16.63 -12.42 13.31
CA GLY A 265 16.02 -11.97 14.58
C GLY A 265 14.73 -11.15 14.44
N SER A 266 14.27 -10.82 13.22
CA SER A 266 12.98 -10.16 13.03
C SER A 266 11.84 -11.19 12.88
N GLN A 267 10.66 -10.81 13.37
CA GLN A 267 9.42 -11.56 13.21
C GLN A 267 8.33 -10.59 12.74
N VAL A 268 7.93 -10.67 11.49
CA VAL A 268 6.97 -9.77 10.87
C VAL A 268 5.68 -10.52 10.58
N PRO A 269 4.55 -10.13 11.18
CA PRO A 269 3.28 -10.75 10.88
C PRO A 269 2.80 -10.33 9.49
N VAL A 270 2.46 -11.32 8.66
CA VAL A 270 1.92 -11.15 7.32
C VAL A 270 0.55 -11.78 7.23
N LEU A 271 -0.45 -10.99 6.86
CA LEU A 271 -1.81 -11.46 6.60
C LEU A 271 -2.04 -11.54 5.08
N GLY A 272 -2.52 -12.69 4.62
CA GLY A 272 -2.98 -12.82 3.24
C GLY A 272 -4.35 -12.18 3.04
N ALA A 273 -4.53 -11.42 1.97
CA ALA A 273 -5.80 -10.81 1.60
C ALA A 273 -6.14 -11.04 0.12
N ASN A 274 -7.40 -10.82 -0.25
CA ASN A 274 -7.77 -10.71 -1.66
C ASN A 274 -7.16 -9.42 -2.24
N HIS A 275 -6.93 -9.41 -3.55
CA HIS A 275 -6.62 -8.15 -4.21
C HIS A 275 -7.82 -7.21 -4.08
N PRO A 276 -7.66 -5.93 -3.68
CA PRO A 276 -8.79 -5.05 -3.39
C PRO A 276 -9.78 -4.89 -4.55
N SER A 277 -9.33 -5.00 -5.80
CA SER A 277 -10.21 -4.94 -6.97
C SER A 277 -10.87 -6.29 -7.33
N ALA A 278 -10.49 -7.40 -6.71
CA ALA A 278 -11.03 -8.72 -7.05
C ALA A 278 -12.54 -8.86 -6.74
N ILE A 279 -13.08 -8.03 -5.88
CA ILE A 279 -14.49 -8.06 -5.51
C ILE A 279 -15.42 -7.74 -6.70
N TRP A 280 -15.00 -6.83 -7.59
CA TRP A 280 -15.80 -6.52 -8.79
C TRP A 280 -15.87 -7.72 -9.73
N TYR A 281 -14.77 -8.47 -9.86
CA TYR A 281 -14.75 -9.72 -10.62
C TYR A 281 -15.62 -10.80 -9.95
N ALA A 282 -15.50 -11.00 -8.63
CA ALA A 282 -16.27 -11.97 -7.90
C ALA A 282 -17.78 -11.68 -7.91
N ALA A 283 -18.14 -10.41 -7.91
CA ALA A 283 -19.53 -9.95 -7.95
C ALA A 283 -20.10 -9.83 -9.39
N ASP A 284 -19.32 -10.11 -10.42
CA ASP A 284 -19.82 -10.09 -11.81
C ASP A 284 -20.58 -11.40 -12.12
N LYS A 285 -21.85 -11.26 -12.50
CA LYS A 285 -22.71 -12.40 -12.90
C LYS A 285 -22.13 -13.21 -14.06
N ASN A 286 -21.38 -12.58 -14.96
CA ASN A 286 -20.75 -13.27 -16.09
C ASN A 286 -19.75 -14.34 -15.61
N ASN A 287 -19.11 -14.14 -14.47
CA ASN A 287 -18.20 -15.11 -13.86
C ASN A 287 -18.91 -16.23 -13.09
N THR A 288 -20.24 -16.14 -12.97
CA THR A 288 -21.10 -17.13 -12.27
C THR A 288 -22.14 -17.78 -13.19
N GLY A 289 -21.89 -17.75 -14.50
CA GLY A 289 -22.80 -18.33 -15.49
C GLY A 289 -24.12 -17.57 -15.62
N GLY A 290 -24.14 -16.27 -15.39
CA GLY A 290 -25.31 -15.40 -15.46
C GLY A 290 -26.15 -15.35 -14.18
N ASP A 291 -25.75 -16.08 -13.13
CA ASP A 291 -26.46 -16.18 -11.85
C ASP A 291 -26.08 -15.03 -10.91
N GLN A 292 -26.99 -14.07 -10.77
CA GLN A 292 -26.75 -12.88 -9.93
C GLN A 292 -26.69 -13.23 -8.43
N ASP A 293 -27.45 -14.21 -7.97
CA ASP A 293 -27.45 -14.57 -6.53
C ASP A 293 -26.13 -15.24 -6.15
N LYS A 294 -25.56 -16.06 -7.04
CA LYS A 294 -24.21 -16.60 -6.84
C LYS A 294 -23.14 -15.52 -6.86
N ALA A 295 -23.23 -14.56 -7.78
CA ALA A 295 -22.32 -13.42 -7.85
C ALA A 295 -22.40 -12.56 -6.58
N ASP A 296 -23.61 -12.27 -6.10
CA ASP A 296 -23.81 -11.53 -4.85
C ASP A 296 -23.26 -12.30 -3.65
N ALA A 297 -23.48 -13.62 -3.58
CA ALA A 297 -22.92 -14.45 -2.51
C ALA A 297 -21.38 -14.45 -2.49
N ALA A 298 -20.76 -14.57 -3.67
CA ALA A 298 -19.31 -14.50 -3.81
C ALA A 298 -18.76 -13.12 -3.39
N GLY A 299 -19.39 -12.06 -3.86
CA GLY A 299 -19.03 -10.68 -3.51
C GLY A 299 -19.20 -10.36 -2.02
N LEU A 300 -20.29 -10.84 -1.41
CA LEU A 300 -20.55 -10.70 0.03
C LEU A 300 -19.50 -11.42 0.88
N LYS A 301 -19.13 -12.65 0.49
CA LYS A 301 -18.05 -13.39 1.15
C LYS A 301 -16.74 -12.59 1.09
N MET A 302 -16.39 -12.10 -0.08
CA MET A 302 -15.16 -11.33 -0.28
C MET A 302 -15.20 -10.02 0.51
N MET A 303 -16.31 -9.29 0.55
CA MET A 303 -16.48 -8.08 1.36
C MET A 303 -16.19 -8.35 2.83
N GLY A 304 -16.72 -9.45 3.39
CA GLY A 304 -16.46 -9.85 4.78
C GLY A 304 -14.98 -10.16 5.04
N GLN A 305 -14.32 -10.81 4.09
CA GLN A 305 -12.88 -11.10 4.17
C GLN A 305 -12.04 -9.82 4.10
N ASP A 306 -12.34 -8.91 3.18
CA ASP A 306 -11.62 -7.66 2.99
C ASP A 306 -11.80 -6.73 4.21
N LEU A 307 -13.01 -6.62 4.75
CA LEU A 307 -13.26 -5.87 5.99
C LEU A 307 -12.51 -6.46 7.19
N THR A 308 -12.42 -7.78 7.27
CA THR A 308 -11.64 -8.48 8.31
C THR A 308 -10.15 -8.16 8.17
N ALA A 309 -9.60 -8.22 6.97
CA ALA A 309 -8.19 -7.93 6.72
C ALA A 309 -7.86 -6.45 6.99
N ALA A 310 -8.69 -5.51 6.55
CA ALA A 310 -8.53 -4.09 6.84
C ALA A 310 -8.66 -3.77 8.34
N CYS A 311 -9.56 -4.47 9.05
CA CYS A 311 -9.67 -4.39 10.50
C CYS A 311 -8.39 -4.84 11.19
N TRP A 312 -7.82 -5.98 10.79
CA TRP A 312 -6.57 -6.49 11.31
C TRP A 312 -5.43 -5.50 11.08
N GLN A 313 -5.28 -4.99 9.84
CA GLN A 313 -4.27 -4.00 9.50
C GLN A 313 -4.41 -2.74 10.36
N ALA A 314 -5.63 -2.22 10.50
CA ALA A 314 -5.93 -1.06 11.33
C ALA A 314 -5.60 -1.32 12.82
N GLY A 315 -5.94 -2.48 13.34
CA GLY A 315 -5.67 -2.87 14.72
C GLY A 315 -4.19 -3.00 15.01
N MET A 316 -3.48 -3.74 14.18
CA MET A 316 -2.04 -3.96 14.31
C MET A 316 -1.24 -2.67 14.08
N GLY A 317 -1.64 -1.82 13.14
CA GLY A 317 -0.97 -0.54 12.90
C GLY A 317 -1.15 0.46 14.04
N ARG A 318 -2.28 0.42 14.77
CA ARG A 318 -2.48 1.21 15.99
C ARG A 318 -1.72 0.66 17.19
N ASN A 319 -1.70 -0.65 17.36
CA ASN A 319 -1.04 -1.33 18.45
C ASN A 319 -0.31 -2.59 17.96
N PRO A 320 0.95 -2.49 17.53
CA PRO A 320 1.72 -3.63 17.04
C PRO A 320 1.90 -4.75 18.09
N ASN A 321 1.73 -4.44 19.39
CA ASN A 321 1.85 -5.39 20.49
C ASN A 321 0.54 -6.12 20.83
N ALA A 322 -0.55 -5.86 20.09
CA ALA A 322 -1.88 -6.41 20.39
C ALA A 322 -2.00 -7.94 20.21
N GLY A 323 -0.99 -8.60 19.66
CA GLY A 323 -1.05 -10.01 19.31
C GLY A 323 -1.79 -10.23 17.99
N ALA A 324 -1.05 -10.58 16.94
CA ALA A 324 -1.58 -10.63 15.58
C ALA A 324 -2.74 -11.63 15.43
N LYS A 325 -2.66 -12.79 16.06
CA LYS A 325 -3.72 -13.83 16.03
C LYS A 325 -5.00 -13.35 16.71
N LEU A 326 -4.90 -12.81 17.94
CA LEU A 326 -6.07 -12.32 18.69
C LEU A 326 -6.76 -11.17 17.95
N THR A 327 -5.98 -10.27 17.33
CA THR A 327 -6.52 -9.18 16.53
C THR A 327 -7.29 -9.71 15.31
N LEU A 328 -6.79 -10.75 14.64
CA LEU A 328 -7.46 -11.36 13.50
C LEU A 328 -8.78 -12.05 13.91
N GLU A 329 -8.76 -12.81 15.00
CA GLU A 329 -9.95 -13.47 15.54
C GLU A 329 -11.04 -12.47 15.92
N ALA A 330 -10.68 -11.38 16.60
CA ALA A 330 -11.60 -10.30 16.95
C ALA A 330 -12.20 -9.62 15.71
N CYS A 331 -11.39 -9.36 14.68
CA CYS A 331 -11.84 -8.77 13.42
C CYS A 331 -12.77 -9.71 12.62
N ALA A 332 -12.46 -11.00 12.57
CA ALA A 332 -13.30 -12.01 11.94
C ALA A 332 -14.67 -12.11 12.66
N THR A 333 -14.64 -12.14 13.99
CA THR A 333 -15.88 -12.10 14.80
C THR A 333 -16.70 -10.85 14.50
N LYS A 334 -16.07 -9.69 14.46
CA LYS A 334 -16.73 -8.42 14.14
C LYS A 334 -17.44 -8.48 12.78
N TRP A 335 -16.70 -8.71 11.69
CA TRP A 335 -17.22 -8.51 10.34
C TRP A 335 -17.93 -9.72 9.75
N GLN A 336 -17.58 -10.91 10.16
CA GLN A 336 -18.17 -12.14 9.62
C GLN A 336 -19.28 -12.71 10.51
N VAL A 337 -19.38 -12.28 11.76
CA VAL A 337 -20.41 -12.75 12.71
C VAL A 337 -21.30 -11.62 13.21
N THR A 338 -20.73 -10.66 13.94
CA THR A 338 -21.49 -9.65 14.66
C THR A 338 -22.10 -8.60 13.74
N GLN A 339 -21.36 -8.13 12.76
CA GLN A 339 -21.76 -7.03 11.86
C GLN A 339 -22.12 -7.53 10.44
N LYS A 340 -22.67 -8.72 10.30
CA LYS A 340 -23.07 -9.29 8.99
C LYS A 340 -24.01 -8.39 8.21
N LYS A 341 -24.99 -7.79 8.86
CA LYS A 341 -25.94 -6.87 8.23
C LYS A 341 -25.19 -5.67 7.65
N GLN A 342 -24.29 -5.07 8.42
CA GLN A 342 -23.49 -3.94 7.95
C GLN A 342 -22.55 -4.34 6.80
N THR A 343 -21.93 -5.51 6.86
CA THR A 343 -21.14 -6.07 5.74
C THR A 343 -21.97 -6.18 4.47
N CYS A 344 -23.21 -6.69 4.59
CA CYS A 344 -24.14 -6.78 3.50
C CYS A 344 -24.51 -5.40 2.92
N GLU A 345 -24.89 -4.48 3.78
CA GLU A 345 -25.24 -3.11 3.36
C GLU A 345 -24.06 -2.40 2.67
N LEU A 346 -22.86 -2.54 3.19
CA LEU A 346 -21.65 -2.00 2.55
C LEU A 346 -21.44 -2.60 1.16
N PHE A 347 -21.60 -3.92 0.99
CA PHE A 347 -21.48 -4.57 -0.31
C PHE A 347 -22.46 -3.97 -1.33
N TYR A 348 -23.75 -3.90 -0.99
CA TYR A 348 -24.75 -3.40 -1.94
C TYR A 348 -24.59 -1.90 -2.23
N ARG A 349 -24.12 -1.12 -1.26
CA ARG A 349 -23.84 0.30 -1.47
C ARG A 349 -22.61 0.56 -2.33
N THR A 350 -21.53 -0.18 -2.12
CA THR A 350 -20.23 0.12 -2.77
C THR A 350 -20.01 -0.65 -4.07
N ILE A 351 -20.60 -1.84 -4.21
CA ILE A 351 -20.38 -2.69 -5.38
C ILE A 351 -21.59 -2.70 -6.31
N ARG A 352 -22.81 -2.49 -5.76
CA ARG A 352 -24.05 -2.45 -6.54
C ARG A 352 -24.63 -1.05 -6.68
N ASP A 353 -23.94 -0.04 -6.17
CA ASP A 353 -24.34 1.37 -6.22
C ASP A 353 -25.79 1.64 -5.73
N MET A 354 -26.20 0.87 -4.71
CA MET A 354 -27.53 1.03 -4.12
C MET A 354 -27.55 2.16 -3.09
N THR A 355 -28.68 2.87 -3.02
CA THR A 355 -28.93 3.81 -1.91
C THR A 355 -28.94 3.07 -0.57
N PRO A 356 -28.69 3.74 0.56
CA PRO A 356 -28.75 3.12 1.89
C PRO A 356 -30.07 2.38 2.17
N ALA A 357 -31.21 2.95 1.74
CA ALA A 357 -32.53 2.35 1.93
C ALA A 357 -32.69 1.05 1.11
N GLN A 358 -32.25 1.04 -0.15
CA GLN A 358 -32.26 -0.15 -1.02
C GLN A 358 -31.36 -1.25 -0.47
N ALA A 359 -30.14 -0.91 -0.04
CA ALA A 359 -29.21 -1.86 0.54
C ALA A 359 -29.76 -2.48 1.84
N ALA A 360 -30.32 -1.64 2.73
CA ALA A 360 -30.95 -2.13 3.95
C ALA A 360 -32.14 -3.05 3.68
N ALA A 361 -33.00 -2.73 2.71
CA ALA A 361 -34.10 -3.60 2.29
C ALA A 361 -33.60 -4.96 1.77
N LYS A 362 -32.57 -4.95 0.89
CA LYS A 362 -31.96 -6.14 0.33
C LYS A 362 -31.36 -7.04 1.42
N CYS A 363 -30.68 -6.45 2.41
CA CYS A 363 -30.03 -7.18 3.50
C CYS A 363 -31.00 -7.71 4.58
N ASN A 364 -32.24 -7.23 4.62
CA ASN A 364 -33.28 -7.71 5.53
C ASN A 364 -34.07 -8.89 4.95
N THR A 365 -33.93 -9.24 3.67
CA THR A 365 -34.64 -10.35 3.03
C THR A 365 -34.02 -11.71 3.41
N GLY A 366 -34.86 -12.72 3.69
CA GLY A 366 -34.41 -14.04 4.18
C GLY A 366 -33.49 -14.83 3.25
N SER A 367 -33.38 -14.49 1.95
CA SER A 367 -32.46 -15.10 1.00
C SER A 367 -30.99 -14.78 1.31
N VAL A 368 -30.70 -13.53 1.69
CA VAL A 368 -29.35 -13.10 2.10
C VAL A 368 -28.94 -13.73 3.42
N THR A 369 -29.89 -13.97 4.31
CA THR A 369 -29.64 -14.62 5.60
C THR A 369 -29.16 -16.09 5.43
N ARG A 370 -29.56 -16.80 4.37
CA ARG A 370 -29.05 -18.13 4.04
C ARG A 370 -27.60 -18.09 3.53
N SER A 371 -27.28 -17.20 2.59
CA SER A 371 -25.89 -17.02 2.10
C SER A 371 -24.94 -16.60 3.20
N LEU A 372 -25.41 -15.82 4.18
CA LEU A 372 -24.61 -15.43 5.35
C LEU A 372 -24.44 -16.57 6.37
N ARG A 373 -25.28 -17.62 6.35
CA ARG A 373 -25.07 -18.82 7.20
C ARG A 373 -23.88 -19.65 6.76
N ASP A 374 -23.57 -19.69 5.47
CA ASP A 374 -22.41 -20.43 4.93
C ASP A 374 -21.06 -19.77 5.28
N LEU A 375 -21.08 -18.50 5.71
CA LEU A 375 -19.90 -17.84 6.28
C LEU A 375 -19.52 -18.38 7.68
N ARG A 376 -20.30 -19.30 8.26
CA ARG A 376 -20.07 -19.85 9.61
C ARG A 376 -18.98 -20.92 9.68
N LYS A 377 -18.44 -21.38 8.56
CA LYS A 377 -17.25 -22.23 8.64
C LYS A 377 -16.12 -21.40 9.21
N PRO A 378 -15.57 -21.75 10.37
CA PRO A 378 -14.44 -21.04 10.92
C PRO A 378 -13.34 -21.03 9.85
N VAL A 379 -12.69 -19.90 9.69
CA VAL A 379 -11.44 -19.85 8.97
C VAL A 379 -10.50 -20.76 9.75
N GLU A 380 -10.17 -21.93 9.19
CA GLU A 380 -9.12 -22.76 9.74
C GLU A 380 -7.85 -21.94 9.65
N VAL A 381 -7.45 -21.41 10.80
CA VAL A 381 -6.16 -20.76 10.98
C VAL A 381 -5.16 -21.90 11.10
N GLU A 382 -4.61 -22.36 9.98
CA GLU A 382 -3.43 -23.20 10.00
C GLU A 382 -2.28 -22.40 10.62
N LEU A 383 -1.80 -22.89 11.75
CA LEU A 383 -0.65 -22.35 12.50
C LEU A 383 0.66 -22.84 11.90
#